data_d2acdda8e65358018c8739bdcdd0f9ab
#
_entry.id   d2acdda8e65358018c8739bdcdd0f9ab
#
_cell.length_a   1.000
_cell.length_b   1.000
_cell.length_c   1.000
_cell.angle_alpha   90.00
_cell.angle_beta   90.00
_cell.angle_gamma   90.00
#
_symmetry.space_group_name_H-M   'P 1'
#
loop_
_entity.id
_entity.type
_entity.pdbx_description
1 polymer ?
#
loop_
_entity_poly.entity_id
_entity_poly.type
_entity_poly.pdbx_seq_one_letter_code
_entity_poly.pdbx_strand_id
1 'polypeptide(L)'
;MEDFFSAAEARKLMNISNTTILKQQLSVVFKSIKEKVNNGLNSATIYTDKIPDFYKNSKALIDTLNKLGYEVVHHNDQRDGSYIYIKW
;
A
#
# COMPACT_ATOMS: atom_id res chain seq x y z
N MET A 1 -1.32 8.04 -19.20
CA MET A 1 -2.10 7.85 -18.01
C MET A 1 -1.37 8.37 -16.79
N GLU A 2 -2.10 8.94 -15.92
CA GLU A 2 -1.51 9.44 -14.69
C GLU A 2 -1.15 8.31 -13.75
N ASP A 3 -0.01 8.44 -13.16
CA ASP A 3 0.34 7.53 -12.08
C ASP A 3 -0.45 7.89 -10.83
N PHE A 4 -0.56 6.96 -9.91
CA PHE A 4 -1.25 7.21 -8.67
C PHE A 4 -0.52 8.24 -7.82
N PHE A 5 0.76 8.39 -8.05
CA PHE A 5 1.52 9.42 -7.38
C PHE A 5 2.65 9.85 -8.30
N SER A 6 3.07 11.09 -8.13
CA SER A 6 4.13 11.68 -8.94
C SER A 6 5.50 11.31 -8.40
N ALA A 7 6.52 11.54 -9.22
CA ALA A 7 7.90 11.34 -8.78
C ALA A 7 8.24 12.23 -7.59
N ALA A 8 7.69 13.43 -7.55
CA ALA A 8 7.91 14.31 -6.41
C ALA A 8 7.34 13.75 -5.13
N GLU A 9 6.14 13.17 -5.22
CA GLU A 9 5.51 12.55 -4.06
C GLU A 9 6.29 11.32 -3.61
N ALA A 10 6.78 10.54 -4.55
CA ALA A 10 7.59 9.37 -4.21
C ALA A 10 8.85 9.79 -3.45
N ARG A 11 9.52 10.83 -3.91
CA ARG A 11 10.71 11.34 -3.23
C ARG A 11 10.38 11.86 -1.83
N LYS A 12 9.26 12.56 -1.72
CA LYS A 12 8.81 13.07 -0.43
C LYS A 12 8.57 11.95 0.55
N LEU A 13 7.94 10.87 0.12
CA LEU A 13 7.70 9.73 0.97
C LEU A 13 9.01 9.08 1.42
N MET A 14 9.97 8.96 0.52
CA MET A 14 11.27 8.42 0.88
C MET A 14 11.98 9.28 1.91
N ASN A 15 11.86 10.59 1.79
CA ASN A 15 12.48 11.50 2.75
C ASN A 15 11.80 11.44 4.12
N ILE A 16 10.50 11.27 4.12
CA ILE A 16 9.73 11.23 5.37
C ILE A 16 10.00 9.93 6.12
N SER A 17 9.88 8.82 5.44
CA SER A 17 10.00 7.52 6.11
C SER A 17 11.44 7.07 6.22
N ASN A 18 12.22 7.32 5.20
CA ASN A 18 13.64 6.96 5.15
C ASN A 18 13.85 5.50 5.56
N THR A 19 12.95 4.62 5.14
CA THR A 19 13.07 3.21 5.46
C THR A 19 13.01 2.39 4.19
N THR A 20 13.93 1.45 4.09
CA THR A 20 13.94 0.50 2.99
C THR A 20 12.69 -0.39 3.04
N ILE A 21 12.27 -0.72 4.24
CA ILE A 21 11.10 -1.57 4.45
C ILE A 21 9.84 -0.91 3.88
N LEU A 22 9.60 0.35 4.22
CA LEU A 22 8.43 1.05 3.72
C LEU A 22 8.46 1.17 2.20
N LYS A 23 9.62 1.43 1.64
CA LYS A 23 9.79 1.52 0.20
C LYS A 23 9.41 0.19 -0.47
N GLN A 24 9.86 -0.92 0.08
CA GLN A 24 9.52 -2.24 -0.43
C GLN A 24 8.03 -2.52 -0.30
N GLN A 25 7.45 -2.16 0.82
CA GLN A 25 6.02 -2.34 1.04
C GLN A 25 5.19 -1.55 0.03
N LEU A 26 5.56 -0.29 -0.19
CA LEU A 26 4.87 0.54 -1.17
C LEU A 26 4.99 -0.02 -2.58
N SER A 27 6.14 -0.56 -2.90
CA SER A 27 6.36 -1.17 -4.22
C SER A 27 5.37 -2.32 -4.45
N VAL A 28 5.20 -3.19 -3.47
CA VAL A 28 4.26 -4.31 -3.55
C VAL A 28 2.83 -3.80 -3.70
N VAL A 29 2.46 -2.84 -2.87
CA VAL A 29 1.11 -2.30 -2.85
C VAL A 29 0.77 -1.63 -4.19
N PHE A 30 1.65 -0.78 -4.69
CA PHE A 30 1.39 -0.06 -5.93
C PHE A 30 1.36 -0.99 -7.13
N LYS A 31 2.15 -2.04 -7.11
CA LYS A 31 2.08 -3.04 -8.17
C LYS A 31 0.70 -3.68 -8.22
N SER A 32 0.14 -4.03 -7.07
CA SER A 32 -1.20 -4.59 -6.99
C SER A 32 -2.26 -3.59 -7.43
N ILE A 33 -2.13 -2.34 -7.00
CA ILE A 33 -3.07 -1.30 -7.40
C ILE A 33 -3.06 -1.11 -8.91
N LYS A 34 -1.88 -1.02 -9.49
CA LYS A 34 -1.74 -0.84 -10.93
C LYS A 34 -2.39 -1.98 -11.71
N GLU A 35 -2.21 -3.19 -11.22
CA GLU A 35 -2.79 -4.37 -11.84
C GLU A 35 -4.32 -4.31 -11.82
N LYS A 36 -4.90 -3.89 -10.68
CA LYS A 36 -6.34 -3.77 -10.55
C LYS A 36 -6.90 -2.65 -11.42
N VAL A 37 -6.20 -1.54 -11.50
CA VAL A 37 -6.61 -0.44 -12.38
C VAL A 37 -6.63 -0.88 -13.84
N ASN A 38 -5.64 -1.65 -14.24
CA ASN A 38 -5.59 -2.17 -15.61
C ASN A 38 -6.78 -3.08 -15.91
N ASN A 39 -7.35 -3.69 -14.88
CA ASN A 39 -8.53 -4.53 -15.00
C ASN A 39 -9.84 -3.76 -14.79
N GLY A 40 -9.77 -2.45 -14.66
CA GLY A 40 -10.95 -1.61 -14.47
C GLY A 40 -11.53 -1.62 -13.08
N LEU A 41 -10.76 -2.05 -12.08
CA LEU A 41 -11.22 -2.13 -10.72
C LEU A 41 -10.79 -0.90 -9.92
N ASN A 42 -11.50 -0.61 -8.84
CA ASN A 42 -11.22 0.54 -7.99
C ASN A 42 -10.86 0.13 -6.57
N SER A 43 -10.50 -1.12 -6.37
CA SER A 43 -10.10 -1.61 -5.06
C SER A 43 -9.15 -2.79 -5.22
N ALA A 44 -8.40 -3.06 -4.17
CA ALA A 44 -7.47 -4.17 -4.15
C ALA A 44 -7.41 -4.76 -2.74
N THR A 45 -7.26 -6.06 -2.66
CA THR A 45 -7.03 -6.76 -1.40
C THR A 45 -5.64 -7.38 -1.44
N ILE A 46 -4.84 -7.09 -0.44
CA ILE A 46 -3.47 -7.59 -0.38
C ILE A 46 -3.29 -8.28 0.96
N TYR A 47 -2.93 -9.55 0.92
CA TYR A 47 -2.66 -10.29 2.15
C TYR A 47 -1.34 -9.83 2.76
N THR A 48 -1.32 -9.73 4.08
CA THR A 48 -0.16 -9.17 4.77
C THR A 48 1.09 -10.03 4.64
N ASP A 49 0.94 -11.32 4.39
CA ASP A 49 2.09 -12.19 4.19
C ASP A 49 2.83 -11.89 2.89
N LYS A 50 2.19 -11.19 1.97
CA LYS A 50 2.83 -10.77 0.72
C LYS A 50 3.51 -9.42 0.84
N ILE A 51 3.33 -8.74 1.96
CA ILE A 51 3.94 -7.45 2.21
C ILE A 51 5.09 -7.66 3.20
N PRO A 52 6.34 -7.40 2.79
CA PRO A 52 7.48 -7.67 3.68
C PRO A 52 7.38 -6.86 4.96
N ASP A 53 7.61 -7.54 6.08
CA ASP A 53 7.64 -6.93 7.41
C ASP A 53 6.41 -6.07 7.74
N PHE A 54 5.25 -6.51 7.28
CA PHE A 54 4.03 -5.71 7.41
C PHE A 54 3.79 -5.25 8.84
N TYR A 55 3.86 -6.16 9.81
CA TYR A 55 3.50 -5.84 11.18
C TYR A 55 4.49 -4.89 11.86
N LYS A 56 5.71 -4.82 11.37
CA LYS A 56 6.69 -3.89 11.92
C LYS A 56 6.42 -2.46 11.53
N ASN A 57 5.74 -2.27 10.39
CA ASN A 57 5.61 -0.95 9.81
C ASN A 57 4.20 -0.67 9.28
N SER A 58 3.21 -1.41 9.79
CA SER A 58 1.86 -1.35 9.25
C SER A 58 1.25 0.03 9.37
N LYS A 59 1.43 0.69 10.52
CA LYS A 59 0.86 2.01 10.72
C LYS A 59 1.44 3.02 9.75
N ALA A 60 2.75 3.01 9.57
CA ALA A 60 3.41 3.92 8.63
C ALA A 60 2.93 3.68 7.21
N LEU A 61 2.78 2.42 6.82
CA LEU A 61 2.29 2.08 5.50
C LEU A 61 0.86 2.58 5.28
N ILE A 62 -0.01 2.31 6.23
CA ILE A 62 -1.42 2.71 6.13
C ILE A 62 -1.54 4.23 6.13
N ASP A 63 -0.82 4.92 7.02
CA ASP A 63 -0.84 6.37 7.07
C ASP A 63 -0.35 6.98 5.76
N THR A 64 0.69 6.40 5.17
CA THR A 64 1.22 6.87 3.90
C THR A 64 0.18 6.75 2.79
N LEU A 65 -0.48 5.60 2.71
CA LEU A 65 -1.49 5.37 1.70
C LEU A 65 -2.68 6.32 1.89
N ASN A 66 -3.09 6.54 3.13
CA ASN A 66 -4.18 7.48 3.41
C ASN A 66 -3.81 8.89 2.98
N LYS A 67 -2.58 9.30 3.18
CA LYS A 67 -2.11 10.62 2.76
C LYS A 67 -2.13 10.78 1.25
N LEU A 68 -2.00 9.69 0.53
CA LEU A 68 -2.06 9.70 -0.93
C LEU A 68 -3.49 9.66 -1.47
N GLY A 69 -4.47 9.57 -0.60
CA GLY A 69 -5.86 9.59 -1.00
C GLY A 69 -6.53 8.24 -1.06
N TYR A 70 -5.86 7.18 -0.67
CA TYR A 70 -6.44 5.85 -0.63
C TYR A 70 -7.17 5.62 0.67
N GLU A 71 -8.27 4.87 0.60
CA GLU A 71 -8.91 4.35 1.79
C GLU A 71 -8.33 2.98 2.09
N VAL A 72 -7.85 2.78 3.30
CA VAL A 72 -7.21 1.52 3.68
C VAL A 72 -7.87 0.97 4.92
N VAL A 73 -8.28 -0.29 4.85
CA VAL A 73 -8.85 -1.00 5.99
C VAL A 73 -8.01 -2.25 6.22
N HIS A 74 -7.57 -2.43 7.45
CA HIS A 74 -6.81 -3.61 7.84
C HIS A 74 -7.74 -4.61 8.50
N HIS A 75 -7.87 -5.76 7.90
CA HIS A 75 -8.64 -6.87 8.46
C HIS A 75 -7.71 -7.91 9.02
N ASN A 76 -7.98 -8.32 10.23
CA ASN A 76 -7.20 -9.34 10.91
C ASN A 76 -8.08 -10.55 11.15
N ASP A 77 -7.91 -11.56 10.33
CA ASP A 77 -8.69 -12.80 10.42
C ASP A 77 -7.78 -13.92 10.90
N GLN A 78 -8.15 -14.53 12.01
CA GLN A 78 -7.34 -15.59 12.59
C GLN A 78 -7.35 -16.85 11.78
N ARG A 79 -8.38 -17.08 11.00
CA ARG A 79 -8.50 -18.29 10.18
C ARG A 79 -7.81 -18.16 8.84
N ASP A 80 -8.07 -17.06 8.15
CA ASP A 80 -7.63 -16.88 6.77
C ASP A 80 -6.42 -15.97 6.65
N GLY A 81 -5.90 -15.49 7.79
CA GLY A 81 -4.81 -14.55 7.79
C GLY A 81 -5.31 -13.12 7.69
N SER A 82 -4.38 -12.18 7.77
CA SER A 82 -4.74 -10.77 7.69
C SER A 82 -4.56 -10.24 6.29
N TYR A 83 -5.28 -9.19 5.97
CA TYR A 83 -5.14 -8.50 4.69
C TYR A 83 -5.48 -7.04 4.85
N ILE A 84 -5.04 -6.23 3.90
CA ILE A 84 -5.47 -4.86 3.80
C ILE A 84 -6.34 -4.72 2.57
N TYR A 85 -7.40 -3.94 2.71
CA TYR A 85 -8.30 -3.61 1.63
C TYR A 85 -8.08 -2.15 1.28
N ILE A 86 -7.75 -1.88 0.03
CA ILE A 86 -7.42 -0.55 -0.43
C ILE A 86 -8.43 -0.15 -1.49
N LYS A 87 -8.99 1.03 -1.32
CA LYS A 87 -9.99 1.55 -2.25
C LYS A 87 -9.58 2.94 -2.71
N TRP A 88 -9.85 3.22 -3.97
CA TRP A 88 -9.60 4.55 -4.53
C TRP A 88 -10.71 5.06 -5.41
#